data_021618d8b446a06f4249657dfa234bd6
#
_entry.id   021618d8b446a06f4249657dfa234bd6
#
_cell.length_a   1.000
_cell.length_b   1.000
_cell.length_c   1.000
_cell.angle_alpha   90.00
_cell.angle_beta   90.00
_cell.angle_gamma   90.00
#
_symmetry.space_group_name_H-M   'P 1'
#
loop_
_entity.id
_entity.type
_entity.pdbx_description
1 polymer ?
#
loop_
_entity_poly.entity_id
_entity_poly.type
_entity_poly.pdbx_seq_one_letter_code
_entity_poly.pdbx_strand_id
1 'polypeptide(L)'
;MVNLDTVRYTPADSASLHRKYPARRYRKGLHLLRAHSWAPVSFDPFKTIEEFNPRLMWGATVLSQNLLSSTEAFASWGWSRSDGHVLKGTIRYSGLGVRLEARATYGGDRMTYGIAQRGADGKAERQPAPAHAKYWSAAAGATLPLYFDRGHHIRQLSISAGWEYSNGMVADVDAIRYDAEGRIANLQTLGYREGLHKLSLGIGFSDVVRAAYRDVGTPWGYTLWAGYDLNPENRNFSDLVSAYARIYTPGFFRHNSLSVAAAYQTSVGGYRFPSGLRFLGYKSTRLLPRGFSSSDISSNNYLAGSVDYQFPLCYPEGGISGVIYFKRIRLNVGADYARFQEFGSRGKTWRDIYSYGGDLLLDLNILPPQRP
;
A
#
# COMPACT_ATOMS: atom_id res chain seq x y z
N MET A 1 -11.89 -6.81 41.13
CA MET A 1 -13.12 -7.60 40.94
C MET A 1 -14.28 -6.70 41.30
N VAL A 2 -15.11 -6.33 40.34
CA VAL A 2 -16.37 -5.59 40.63
C VAL A 2 -17.36 -6.63 41.13
N ASN A 3 -17.87 -6.44 42.35
CA ASN A 3 -18.87 -7.35 42.93
C ASN A 3 -20.22 -7.05 42.24
N LEU A 4 -20.60 -7.90 41.28
CA LEU A 4 -21.84 -7.76 40.52
C LEU A 4 -23.12 -7.93 41.39
N ASP A 5 -23.00 -8.44 42.58
CA ASP A 5 -24.12 -8.65 43.51
C ASP A 5 -24.66 -7.36 44.12
N THR A 6 -23.99 -6.22 43.88
CA THR A 6 -24.41 -4.90 44.39
C THR A 6 -25.11 -4.03 43.35
N VAL A 7 -25.28 -4.49 42.11
CA VAL A 7 -26.01 -3.74 41.08
C VAL A 7 -27.50 -3.85 41.37
N ARG A 8 -28.06 -2.87 42.09
CA ARG A 8 -29.50 -2.75 42.26
C ARG A 8 -30.10 -2.14 41.01
N TYR A 9 -30.91 -2.91 40.30
CA TYR A 9 -31.71 -2.37 39.22
C TYR A 9 -32.77 -1.41 39.81
N THR A 10 -32.75 -0.16 39.38
CA THR A 10 -33.79 0.79 39.73
C THR A 10 -35.06 0.49 38.91
N PRO A 11 -36.26 0.78 39.44
CA PRO A 11 -37.51 0.59 38.66
C PRO A 11 -37.56 1.31 37.32
N ALA A 12 -36.81 2.39 37.16
CA ALA A 12 -36.64 3.07 35.88
C ALA A 12 -35.96 2.23 34.80
N ASP A 13 -35.02 1.35 35.20
CA ASP A 13 -34.33 0.48 34.28
C ASP A 13 -35.26 -0.64 33.76
N SER A 14 -36.12 -1.16 34.57
CA SER A 14 -37.10 -2.16 34.17
C SER A 14 -38.16 -1.61 33.19
N ALA A 15 -38.55 -0.35 33.33
CA ALA A 15 -39.46 0.31 32.39
C ALA A 15 -38.83 0.51 31.00
N SER A 16 -37.51 0.71 30.92
CA SER A 16 -36.79 0.82 29.66
C SER A 16 -36.72 -0.49 28.91
N LEU A 17 -36.62 -1.62 29.61
CA LEU A 17 -36.57 -2.98 29.02
C LEU A 17 -37.89 -3.39 28.33
N HIS A 18 -39.00 -2.85 28.77
CA HIS A 18 -40.35 -3.11 28.21
C HIS A 18 -40.77 -2.13 27.10
N ARG A 19 -39.92 -1.14 26.79
CA ARG A 19 -40.23 -0.16 25.75
C ARG A 19 -40.14 -0.78 24.38
N LYS A 20 -41.27 -1.01 23.72
CA LYS A 20 -41.31 -1.50 22.33
C LYS A 20 -40.91 -0.37 21.40
N TYR A 21 -39.74 -0.53 20.78
CA TYR A 21 -39.28 0.37 19.72
C TYR A 21 -39.85 -0.10 18.39
N PRO A 22 -40.49 0.77 17.58
CA PRO A 22 -40.97 0.37 16.26
C PRO A 22 -39.76 -0.01 15.37
N ALA A 23 -39.64 -1.27 14.99
CA ALA A 23 -38.65 -1.71 14.07
C ALA A 23 -38.94 -1.14 12.68
N ARG A 24 -38.07 -0.31 12.15
CA ARG A 24 -38.15 0.20 10.78
C ARG A 24 -37.13 -0.56 9.91
N ARG A 25 -37.56 -0.93 8.70
CA ARG A 25 -36.66 -1.58 7.74
C ARG A 25 -35.52 -0.63 7.38
N TYR A 26 -34.27 -1.01 7.67
CA TYR A 26 -33.10 -0.26 7.29
C TYR A 26 -32.87 -0.33 5.78
N ARG A 27 -32.96 0.79 5.08
CA ARG A 27 -32.73 0.88 3.63
C ARG A 27 -31.23 1.09 3.38
N LYS A 28 -30.49 -0.01 3.17
CA LYS A 28 -29.02 0.02 3.01
C LYS A 28 -28.56 1.05 1.95
N GLY A 29 -29.24 1.14 0.81
CA GLY A 29 -28.86 2.03 -0.29
C GLY A 29 -28.94 3.54 0.06
N LEU A 30 -29.90 3.96 0.89
CA LEU A 30 -30.07 5.37 1.29
C LEU A 30 -29.08 5.80 2.38
N HIS A 31 -28.46 4.83 3.06
CA HIS A 31 -27.57 5.09 4.20
C HIS A 31 -26.15 4.59 3.93
N LEU A 32 -25.74 4.51 2.66
CA LEU A 32 -24.39 4.10 2.28
C LEU A 32 -23.33 5.09 2.75
N LEU A 33 -23.61 6.38 2.64
CA LEU A 33 -22.69 7.44 3.02
C LEU A 33 -23.29 8.24 4.18
N ARG A 34 -22.51 8.42 5.23
CA ARG A 34 -22.82 9.27 6.35
C ARG A 34 -21.53 9.97 6.80
N ALA A 35 -21.41 11.25 6.49
CA ALA A 35 -20.32 12.05 7.01
C ALA A 35 -20.39 12.10 8.54
N HIS A 36 -19.33 11.70 9.21
CA HIS A 36 -19.27 11.64 10.67
C HIS A 36 -18.14 12.50 11.26
N SER A 37 -17.11 12.79 10.46
CA SER A 37 -15.97 13.60 10.90
C SER A 37 -15.31 14.32 9.74
N TRP A 38 -14.54 15.35 10.06
CA TRP A 38 -13.74 16.07 9.11
C TRP A 38 -12.42 16.53 9.76
N ALA A 39 -11.43 16.84 8.92
CA ALA A 39 -10.14 17.37 9.35
C ALA A 39 -9.78 18.59 8.50
N PRO A 40 -9.15 19.64 9.07
CA PRO A 40 -8.73 20.85 8.34
C PRO A 40 -7.41 20.68 7.59
N VAL A 41 -7.10 19.45 7.20
CA VAL A 41 -5.94 19.05 6.39
C VAL A 41 -6.39 18.02 5.35
N SER A 42 -5.75 18.04 4.19
CA SER A 42 -5.97 17.02 3.17
C SER A 42 -5.02 15.87 3.38
N PHE A 43 -5.56 14.68 3.53
CA PHE A 43 -4.80 13.42 3.62
C PHE A 43 -5.63 12.26 3.08
N ASP A 44 -4.98 11.14 2.83
CA ASP A 44 -5.62 9.88 2.49
C ASP A 44 -5.61 8.97 3.73
N PRO A 45 -6.75 8.79 4.42
CA PRO A 45 -6.80 8.02 5.67
C PRO A 45 -6.44 6.55 5.46
N PHE A 46 -6.76 5.97 4.29
CA PHE A 46 -6.49 4.58 4.01
C PHE A 46 -5.00 4.33 3.77
N LYS A 47 -4.34 5.21 3.01
CA LYS A 47 -2.89 5.13 2.80
C LYS A 47 -2.10 5.47 4.06
N THR A 48 -2.55 6.43 4.84
CA THR A 48 -1.89 6.82 6.09
C THR A 48 -1.80 5.64 7.06
N ILE A 49 -2.86 4.82 7.14
CA ILE A 49 -2.87 3.62 7.99
C ILE A 49 -1.96 2.53 7.40
N GLU A 50 -1.94 2.38 6.08
CA GLU A 50 -1.19 1.33 5.41
C GLU A 50 0.32 1.61 5.32
N GLU A 51 0.70 2.87 5.09
CA GLU A 51 2.08 3.26 4.74
C GLU A 51 2.80 4.04 5.84
N PHE A 52 2.14 4.45 6.92
CA PHE A 52 2.67 5.31 7.99
C PHE A 52 3.33 6.61 7.51
N ASN A 53 3.02 7.04 6.30
CA ASN A 53 3.59 8.25 5.68
C ASN A 53 2.48 9.16 5.14
N PRO A 54 1.81 9.93 6.00
CA PRO A 54 0.77 10.84 5.58
C PRO A 54 1.39 12.00 4.78
N ARG A 55 1.08 12.08 3.48
CA ARG A 55 1.29 13.31 2.72
C ARG A 55 0.20 14.31 3.10
N LEU A 56 0.49 15.11 4.10
CA LEU A 56 -0.41 16.17 4.54
C LEU A 56 -0.28 17.38 3.61
N MET A 57 -1.42 17.91 3.17
CA MET A 57 -1.50 19.16 2.42
C MET A 57 -2.49 20.10 3.10
N TRP A 58 -2.34 21.38 2.89
CA TRP A 58 -3.35 22.36 3.28
C TRP A 58 -4.68 22.03 2.59
N GLY A 59 -5.78 22.00 3.33
CA GLY A 59 -7.07 21.66 2.75
C GLY A 59 -8.04 21.08 3.77
N ALA A 60 -8.92 20.21 3.29
CA ALA A 60 -9.90 19.55 4.13
C ALA A 60 -10.15 18.11 3.70
N THR A 61 -10.44 17.26 4.66
CA THR A 61 -10.85 15.87 4.44
C THR A 61 -12.16 15.62 5.18
N VAL A 62 -13.14 15.02 4.51
CA VAL A 62 -14.39 14.56 5.09
C VAL A 62 -14.38 13.04 5.11
N LEU A 63 -14.71 12.46 6.24
CA LEU A 63 -14.79 11.02 6.48
C LEU A 63 -16.24 10.58 6.58
N SER A 64 -16.56 9.47 5.99
CA SER A 64 -17.89 8.88 5.96
C SER A 64 -17.82 7.39 6.27
N GLN A 65 -18.65 6.97 7.22
CA GLN A 65 -18.84 5.56 7.53
C GLN A 65 -20.31 5.31 7.79
N ASN A 66 -20.86 4.23 7.24
CA ASN A 66 -22.25 3.89 7.53
C ASN A 66 -22.38 3.20 8.90
N LEU A 67 -23.62 3.14 9.42
CA LEU A 67 -23.90 2.54 10.73
C LEU A 67 -23.52 1.04 10.84
N LEU A 68 -23.48 0.34 9.72
CA LEU A 68 -23.13 -1.09 9.68
C LEU A 68 -21.63 -1.31 9.42
N SER A 69 -20.82 -0.25 9.33
CA SER A 69 -19.40 -0.30 8.98
C SER A 69 -19.10 -1.08 7.69
N SER A 70 -20.13 -1.25 6.84
CA SER A 70 -19.97 -1.93 5.56
C SER A 70 -19.52 -0.99 4.43
N THR A 71 -19.64 0.32 4.64
CA THR A 71 -19.16 1.35 3.70
C THR A 71 -18.29 2.33 4.44
N GLU A 72 -17.11 2.54 3.93
CA GLU A 72 -16.15 3.56 4.38
C GLU A 72 -15.79 4.43 3.18
N ALA A 73 -15.77 5.73 3.35
CA ALA A 73 -15.41 6.65 2.28
C ALA A 73 -14.72 7.89 2.82
N PHE A 74 -13.94 8.52 2.00
CA PHE A 74 -13.47 9.87 2.23
C PHE A 74 -13.48 10.69 0.95
N ALA A 75 -13.56 12.00 1.13
CA ALA A 75 -13.29 12.98 0.10
C ALA A 75 -12.35 14.04 0.68
N SER A 76 -11.29 14.36 -0.04
CA SER A 76 -10.33 15.38 0.39
C SER A 76 -10.06 16.37 -0.74
N TRP A 77 -9.91 17.62 -0.35
CA TRP A 77 -9.39 18.70 -1.18
C TRP A 77 -8.11 19.21 -0.53
N GLY A 78 -7.06 19.32 -1.30
CA GLY A 78 -5.77 19.83 -0.85
C GLY A 78 -5.16 20.80 -1.82
N TRP A 79 -4.28 21.64 -1.29
CA TRP A 79 -3.48 22.55 -2.07
C TRP A 79 -2.02 22.49 -1.63
N SER A 80 -1.12 22.47 -2.58
CA SER A 80 0.31 22.64 -2.36
C SER A 80 0.91 23.54 -3.43
N ARG A 81 2.05 24.13 -3.15
CA ARG A 81 2.76 24.99 -4.10
C ARG A 81 3.25 24.21 -5.34
N SER A 82 3.60 22.93 -5.15
CA SER A 82 4.07 22.06 -6.23
C SER A 82 2.94 21.50 -7.08
N ASP A 83 1.85 21.07 -6.45
CA ASP A 83 0.80 20.30 -7.13
C ASP A 83 -0.47 21.12 -7.43
N GLY A 84 -0.54 22.37 -6.90
CA GLY A 84 -1.76 23.17 -7.01
C GLY A 84 -2.93 22.55 -6.24
N HIS A 85 -4.13 22.63 -6.80
CA HIS A 85 -5.34 22.03 -6.22
C HIS A 85 -5.47 20.56 -6.57
N VAL A 86 -5.69 19.70 -5.57
CA VAL A 86 -5.87 18.26 -5.72
C VAL A 86 -7.15 17.82 -5.01
N LEU A 87 -8.01 17.11 -5.72
CA LEU A 87 -9.20 16.45 -5.18
C LEU A 87 -8.95 14.93 -5.17
N LYS A 88 -9.26 14.28 -4.08
CA LYS A 88 -9.15 12.81 -3.94
C LYS A 88 -10.42 12.28 -3.27
N GLY A 89 -10.86 11.12 -3.71
CA GLY A 89 -11.95 10.42 -3.09
C GLY A 89 -11.77 8.91 -3.21
N THR A 90 -12.16 8.20 -2.16
CA THR A 90 -12.18 6.73 -2.14
C THR A 90 -13.44 6.28 -1.42
N ILE A 91 -14.06 5.25 -1.95
CA ILE A 91 -15.16 4.52 -1.33
C ILE A 91 -14.83 3.05 -1.29
N ARG A 92 -15.02 2.42 -0.14
CA ARG A 92 -14.88 0.98 0.11
C ARG A 92 -16.22 0.41 0.56
N TYR A 93 -16.63 -0.69 -0.04
CA TYR A 93 -17.86 -1.38 0.34
C TYR A 93 -17.58 -2.86 0.59
N SER A 94 -17.92 -3.35 1.78
CA SER A 94 -17.66 -4.74 2.22
C SER A 94 -18.93 -5.54 2.50
N GLY A 95 -20.11 -5.00 2.17
CA GLY A 95 -21.40 -5.59 2.55
C GLY A 95 -21.81 -6.85 1.78
N LEU A 96 -21.05 -7.28 0.76
CA LEU A 96 -21.32 -8.46 -0.07
C LEU A 96 -20.35 -9.63 0.20
N GLY A 97 -19.52 -9.54 1.24
CA GLY A 97 -18.43 -10.52 1.44
C GLY A 97 -17.21 -10.28 0.54
N VAL A 98 -17.40 -9.54 -0.54
CA VAL A 98 -16.33 -9.01 -1.39
C VAL A 98 -16.11 -7.55 -1.01
N ARG A 99 -14.87 -7.13 -0.83
CA ARG A 99 -14.51 -5.73 -0.67
C ARG A 99 -14.38 -5.09 -2.03
N LEU A 100 -15.28 -4.17 -2.32
CA LEU A 100 -15.23 -3.33 -3.52
C LEU A 100 -14.59 -1.99 -3.14
N GLU A 101 -13.73 -1.47 -3.99
CA GLU A 101 -13.09 -0.18 -3.81
C GLU A 101 -13.15 0.62 -5.10
N ALA A 102 -13.50 1.90 -5.01
CA ALA A 102 -13.37 2.84 -6.11
C ALA A 102 -12.62 4.08 -5.61
N ARG A 103 -11.69 4.56 -6.43
CA ARG A 103 -10.86 5.74 -6.16
C ARG A 103 -10.88 6.69 -7.34
N ALA A 104 -10.85 7.97 -7.05
CA ALA A 104 -10.66 9.00 -8.06
C ALA A 104 -9.72 10.09 -7.51
N THR A 105 -8.89 10.63 -8.40
CA THR A 105 -8.02 11.77 -8.13
C THR A 105 -8.13 12.75 -9.28
N TYR A 106 -8.20 14.03 -8.96
CA TYR A 106 -8.21 15.11 -9.96
C TYR A 106 -7.31 16.26 -9.48
N GLY A 107 -6.52 16.80 -10.39
CA GLY A 107 -5.57 17.88 -10.10
C GLY A 107 -4.18 17.36 -9.75
N GLY A 108 -3.26 18.27 -9.49
CA GLY A 108 -1.85 17.98 -9.35
C GLY A 108 -1.10 17.96 -10.68
N ASP A 109 0.21 17.78 -10.59
CA ASP A 109 1.06 17.77 -11.78
C ASP A 109 0.91 16.46 -12.57
N ARG A 110 0.92 16.59 -13.88
CA ARG A 110 1.00 15.43 -14.77
C ARG A 110 2.38 14.79 -14.70
N MET A 111 2.40 13.48 -14.52
CA MET A 111 3.62 12.71 -14.80
C MET A 111 3.79 12.63 -16.32
N THR A 112 4.79 13.31 -16.83
CA THR A 112 5.23 13.20 -18.22
C THR A 112 6.49 12.35 -18.28
N TYR A 113 6.45 11.33 -19.12
CA TYR A 113 7.66 10.56 -19.44
C TYR A 113 8.22 11.13 -20.74
N GLY A 114 9.25 11.96 -20.63
CA GLY A 114 9.99 12.45 -21.79
C GLY A 114 11.07 11.45 -22.21
N ILE A 115 11.15 11.15 -23.49
CA ILE A 115 12.28 10.42 -24.09
C ILE A 115 13.16 11.45 -24.77
N ALA A 116 14.46 11.40 -24.51
CA ALA A 116 15.44 12.16 -25.26
C ALA A 116 15.54 11.56 -26.66
N GLN A 117 15.19 12.31 -27.67
CA GLN A 117 15.40 11.97 -29.09
C GLN A 117 16.76 12.49 -29.52
N ARG A 118 17.44 11.72 -30.36
CA ARG A 118 18.68 12.18 -30.97
C ARG A 118 18.32 13.07 -32.16
N GLY A 119 18.62 14.34 -32.06
CA GLY A 119 18.44 15.29 -33.17
C GLY A 119 19.31 14.96 -34.38
N ALA A 120 19.04 15.59 -35.52
CA ALA A 120 19.83 15.40 -36.73
C ALA A 120 21.32 15.67 -36.55
N ASP A 121 21.67 16.50 -35.61
CA ASP A 121 23.05 16.90 -35.22
C ASP A 121 23.69 15.91 -34.22
N GLY A 122 23.06 14.78 -33.93
CA GLY A 122 23.57 13.78 -32.99
C GLY A 122 23.47 14.14 -31.50
N LYS A 123 22.92 15.31 -31.16
CA LYS A 123 22.67 15.75 -29.78
C LYS A 123 21.35 15.21 -29.26
N ALA A 124 21.30 14.90 -27.98
CA ALA A 124 20.07 14.50 -27.32
C ALA A 124 19.15 15.74 -27.17
N GLU A 125 18.07 15.79 -27.93
CA GLU A 125 17.05 16.82 -27.83
C GLU A 125 15.90 16.31 -26.98
N ARG A 126 15.57 17.04 -25.91
CA ARG A 126 14.39 16.74 -25.11
C ARG A 126 13.18 17.32 -25.86
N GLN A 127 12.31 16.47 -26.35
CA GLN A 127 11.02 16.94 -26.81
C GLN A 127 10.24 17.54 -25.63
N PRO A 128 9.74 18.76 -25.74
CA PRO A 128 8.90 19.35 -24.74
C PRO A 128 7.64 18.48 -24.56
N ALA A 129 7.34 18.11 -23.32
CA ALA A 129 6.09 17.43 -23.04
C ALA A 129 4.93 18.31 -23.52
N PRO A 130 3.93 17.73 -24.22
CA PRO A 130 2.79 18.53 -24.68
C PRO A 130 2.08 19.14 -23.46
N ALA A 131 1.71 20.42 -23.61
CA ALA A 131 1.12 21.22 -22.53
C ALA A 131 -0.25 20.68 -22.09
N HIS A 132 -0.39 20.21 -20.98
CA HIS A 132 -1.11 20.52 -19.74
C HIS A 132 -2.64 20.45 -19.76
N ALA A 133 -3.21 19.27 -19.80
CA ALA A 133 -4.45 19.05 -19.10
C ALA A 133 -4.12 18.65 -17.64
N LYS A 134 -5.00 18.98 -16.70
CA LYS A 134 -4.82 18.58 -15.31
C LYS A 134 -4.81 17.05 -15.20
N TYR A 135 -3.98 16.53 -14.29
CA TYR A 135 -3.95 15.11 -14.00
C TYR A 135 -5.30 14.64 -13.46
N TRP A 136 -5.74 13.48 -13.89
CA TRP A 136 -6.80 12.73 -13.25
C TRP A 136 -6.54 11.23 -13.35
N SER A 137 -7.02 10.51 -12.37
CA SER A 137 -6.97 9.06 -12.36
C SER A 137 -8.24 8.50 -11.73
N ALA A 138 -8.62 7.32 -12.19
CA ALA A 138 -9.71 6.55 -11.63
C ALA A 138 -9.27 5.11 -11.45
N ALA A 139 -9.69 4.47 -10.38
CA ALA A 139 -9.41 3.07 -10.12
C ALA A 139 -10.64 2.39 -9.52
N ALA A 140 -10.83 1.14 -9.88
CA ALA A 140 -11.82 0.26 -9.30
C ALA A 140 -11.18 -1.10 -9.00
N GLY A 141 -11.55 -1.70 -7.88
CA GLY A 141 -11.01 -2.99 -7.47
C GLY A 141 -12.01 -3.82 -6.68
N ALA A 142 -11.80 -5.12 -6.71
CA ALA A 142 -12.52 -6.09 -5.93
C ALA A 142 -11.53 -7.01 -5.23
N THR A 143 -11.74 -7.28 -3.94
CA THR A 143 -10.96 -8.23 -3.16
C THR A 143 -11.89 -9.17 -2.44
N LEU A 144 -11.73 -10.47 -2.66
CA LEU A 144 -12.43 -11.53 -1.95
C LEU A 144 -11.54 -12.04 -0.82
N PRO A 145 -11.80 -11.66 0.44
CA PRO A 145 -11.11 -12.20 1.59
C PRO A 145 -11.85 -13.47 2.06
N LEU A 146 -11.12 -14.57 2.18
CA LEU A 146 -11.62 -15.82 2.71
C LEU A 146 -10.85 -16.13 3.99
N TYR A 147 -11.57 -16.34 5.09
CA TYR A 147 -11.00 -16.58 6.42
C TYR A 147 -11.24 -18.04 6.81
N PHE A 148 -10.19 -18.71 7.26
CA PHE A 148 -10.21 -20.13 7.67
C PHE A 148 -9.57 -20.28 9.05
N ASP A 149 -9.91 -19.39 9.97
CA ASP A 149 -9.31 -19.37 11.31
C ASP A 149 -9.55 -20.69 12.05
N ARG A 150 -8.50 -21.24 12.63
CA ARG A 150 -8.57 -22.47 13.42
C ARG A 150 -7.68 -22.38 14.64
N GLY A 151 -8.29 -22.32 15.82
CA GLY A 151 -7.58 -22.23 17.08
C GLY A 151 -6.73 -20.97 17.18
N HIS A 152 -5.41 -21.13 17.29
CA HIS A 152 -4.47 -20.01 17.36
C HIS A 152 -4.02 -19.50 16.00
N HIS A 153 -4.37 -20.21 14.91
CA HIS A 153 -4.00 -19.85 13.55
C HIS A 153 -5.03 -18.92 12.94
N ILE A 154 -4.56 -17.81 12.43
CA ILE A 154 -5.32 -16.88 11.58
C ILE A 154 -4.93 -17.19 10.14
N ARG A 155 -5.86 -17.73 9.37
CA ARG A 155 -5.67 -18.13 7.98
C ARG A 155 -6.52 -17.26 7.08
N GLN A 156 -5.89 -16.63 6.13
CA GLN A 156 -6.58 -15.78 5.17
C GLN A 156 -6.07 -16.06 3.76
N LEU A 157 -7.00 -16.30 2.84
CA LEU A 157 -6.77 -16.26 1.41
C LEU A 157 -7.43 -15.00 0.86
N SER A 158 -6.72 -14.22 0.08
CA SER A 158 -7.24 -13.04 -0.60
C SER A 158 -7.02 -13.15 -2.09
N ILE A 159 -8.09 -12.93 -2.87
CA ILE A 159 -8.03 -12.85 -4.33
C ILE A 159 -8.47 -11.44 -4.70
N SER A 160 -7.67 -10.75 -5.49
CA SER A 160 -7.94 -9.37 -5.88
C SER A 160 -7.83 -9.18 -7.38
N ALA A 161 -8.72 -8.33 -7.90
CA ALA A 161 -8.67 -7.82 -9.25
C ALA A 161 -8.88 -6.30 -9.21
N GLY A 162 -8.15 -5.57 -10.03
CA GLY A 162 -8.22 -4.12 -10.06
C GLY A 162 -8.02 -3.57 -11.45
N TRP A 163 -8.62 -2.43 -11.69
CA TRP A 163 -8.42 -1.59 -12.87
C TRP A 163 -8.05 -0.19 -12.43
N GLU A 164 -7.10 0.41 -13.10
CA GLU A 164 -6.68 1.79 -12.87
C GLU A 164 -6.45 2.47 -14.21
N TYR A 165 -6.94 3.67 -14.34
CA TYR A 165 -6.67 4.56 -15.45
C TYR A 165 -6.05 5.85 -14.95
N SER A 166 -5.08 6.37 -15.69
CA SER A 166 -4.57 7.73 -15.47
C SER A 166 -4.33 8.41 -16.82
N ASN A 167 -4.62 9.69 -16.89
CA ASN A 167 -4.41 10.49 -18.09
C ASN A 167 -2.97 11.02 -18.24
N GLY A 168 -2.01 10.41 -17.52
CA GLY A 168 -0.59 10.73 -17.69
C GLY A 168 -0.14 10.57 -19.14
N MET A 169 0.74 11.45 -19.59
CA MET A 169 1.31 11.33 -20.94
C MET A 169 2.39 10.27 -20.96
N VAL A 170 2.29 9.34 -21.88
CA VAL A 170 3.23 8.26 -22.09
C VAL A 170 3.79 8.35 -23.50
N ALA A 171 5.11 8.21 -23.64
CA ALA A 171 5.71 8.14 -24.96
C ALA A 171 5.27 6.87 -25.68
N ASP A 172 4.76 7.01 -26.88
CA ASP A 172 4.43 5.89 -27.75
C ASP A 172 5.69 5.50 -28.53
N VAL A 173 6.19 4.32 -28.28
CA VAL A 173 7.44 3.83 -28.83
C VAL A 173 7.16 2.63 -29.71
N ASP A 174 7.29 2.81 -31.01
CA ASP A 174 6.92 1.79 -31.99
C ASP A 174 8.03 0.80 -32.31
N ALA A 175 9.27 1.22 -32.28
CA ALA A 175 10.39 0.34 -32.57
C ALA A 175 11.61 0.65 -31.73
N ILE A 176 12.02 -0.35 -30.97
CA ILE A 176 13.28 -0.33 -30.27
C ILE A 176 14.17 -1.40 -30.86
N ARG A 177 15.29 -0.97 -31.39
CA ARG A 177 16.33 -1.87 -31.86
C ARG A 177 17.44 -1.93 -30.83
N TYR A 178 17.84 -3.14 -30.52
CA TYR A 178 18.98 -3.41 -29.67
C TYR A 178 20.19 -3.78 -30.53
N ASP A 179 21.38 -3.37 -30.12
CA ASP A 179 22.61 -3.88 -30.65
C ASP A 179 22.92 -5.29 -30.13
N ALA A 180 24.02 -5.89 -30.63
CA ALA A 180 24.46 -7.23 -30.24
C ALA A 180 24.74 -7.34 -28.72
N GLU A 181 25.08 -6.23 -28.06
CA GLU A 181 25.37 -6.15 -26.65
C GLU A 181 24.11 -5.87 -25.79
N GLY A 182 22.92 -5.81 -26.42
CA GLY A 182 21.66 -5.57 -25.74
C GLY A 182 21.41 -4.12 -25.32
N ARG A 183 22.17 -3.16 -25.87
CA ARG A 183 21.98 -1.72 -25.71
C ARG A 183 20.92 -1.22 -26.69
N ILE A 184 20.23 -0.15 -26.36
CA ILE A 184 19.29 0.49 -27.27
C ILE A 184 20.09 1.16 -28.40
N ALA A 185 20.10 0.54 -29.57
CA ALA A 185 20.78 1.08 -30.76
C ALA A 185 19.95 2.13 -31.48
N ASN A 186 18.63 1.98 -31.48
CA ASN A 186 17.69 2.94 -32.04
C ASN A 186 16.38 2.96 -31.26
N LEU A 187 15.86 4.16 -31.02
CA LEU A 187 14.59 4.40 -30.37
C LEU A 187 13.80 5.35 -31.29
N GLN A 188 12.75 4.83 -31.92
CA GLN A 188 11.86 5.64 -32.70
C GLN A 188 10.60 5.91 -31.89
N THR A 189 10.39 7.17 -31.52
CA THR A 189 9.19 7.64 -30.84
C THR A 189 8.23 8.17 -31.87
N LEU A 190 7.04 7.59 -31.98
CA LEU A 190 6.00 8.07 -32.92
C LEU A 190 5.17 9.22 -32.36
N GLY A 191 5.25 9.46 -31.06
CA GLY A 191 4.51 10.52 -30.41
C GLY A 191 4.28 10.23 -28.93
N TYR A 192 3.41 11.05 -28.33
CA TYR A 192 2.94 10.85 -26.97
C TYR A 192 1.50 10.38 -27.00
N ARG A 193 1.21 9.32 -26.25
CA ARG A 193 -0.15 8.86 -26.02
C ARG A 193 -0.64 9.37 -24.67
N GLU A 194 -1.87 9.86 -24.65
CA GLU A 194 -2.54 10.23 -23.41
C GLU A 194 -3.27 9.02 -22.84
N GLY A 195 -3.03 8.78 -21.58
CA GLY A 195 -3.73 7.76 -20.82
C GLY A 195 -3.06 6.38 -20.83
N LEU A 196 -3.21 5.74 -19.71
CA LEU A 196 -2.71 4.40 -19.47
C LEU A 196 -3.73 3.63 -18.63
N HIS A 197 -4.17 2.50 -19.15
CA HIS A 197 -4.94 1.52 -18.39
C HIS A 197 -4.00 0.48 -17.79
N LYS A 198 -4.25 0.13 -16.53
CA LYS A 198 -3.59 -0.97 -15.85
C LYS A 198 -4.64 -1.93 -15.27
N LEU A 199 -4.48 -3.20 -15.55
CA LEU A 199 -5.22 -4.27 -14.91
C LEU A 199 -4.29 -4.98 -13.93
N SER A 200 -4.76 -5.24 -12.73
CA SER A 200 -3.99 -5.90 -11.67
C SER A 200 -4.75 -7.12 -11.18
N LEU A 201 -4.07 -8.25 -11.10
CA LEU A 201 -4.56 -9.46 -10.48
C LEU A 201 -3.63 -9.80 -9.31
N GLY A 202 -4.19 -10.25 -8.21
CA GLY A 202 -3.41 -10.61 -7.03
C GLY A 202 -4.02 -11.78 -6.28
N ILE A 203 -3.15 -12.62 -5.73
CA ILE A 203 -3.51 -13.67 -4.80
C ILE A 203 -2.57 -13.59 -3.60
N GLY A 204 -3.14 -13.62 -2.41
CA GLY A 204 -2.40 -13.62 -1.16
C GLY A 204 -2.89 -14.71 -0.23
N PHE A 205 -1.99 -15.38 0.44
CA PHE A 205 -2.28 -16.35 1.48
C PHE A 205 -1.44 -16.07 2.71
N SER A 206 -2.05 -16.13 3.87
CA SER A 206 -1.34 -16.06 5.16
C SER A 206 -1.87 -17.13 6.11
N ASP A 207 -0.97 -17.78 6.81
CA ASP A 207 -1.25 -18.63 7.97
C ASP A 207 -0.29 -18.19 9.07
N VAL A 208 -0.81 -17.49 10.06
CA VAL A 208 -0.01 -16.91 11.13
C VAL A 208 -0.61 -17.26 12.51
N VAL A 209 0.25 -17.57 13.44
CA VAL A 209 -0.18 -17.81 14.83
C VAL A 209 -0.36 -16.46 15.53
N ARG A 210 -1.46 -16.33 16.25
CA ARG A 210 -1.76 -15.14 17.04
C ARG A 210 -0.68 -14.92 18.09
N ALA A 211 -0.04 -13.76 18.05
CA ALA A 211 0.98 -13.36 19.01
C ALA A 211 0.38 -13.15 20.42
N ALA A 212 1.06 -13.60 21.43
CA ALA A 212 0.70 -13.29 22.82
C ALA A 212 1.04 -11.81 23.14
N TYR A 213 0.50 -11.31 24.24
CA TYR A 213 0.64 -9.88 24.62
C TYR A 213 2.10 -9.43 24.72
N ARG A 214 2.99 -10.31 25.20
CA ARG A 214 4.42 -10.01 25.36
C ARG A 214 5.26 -10.32 24.14
N ASP A 215 4.76 -11.08 23.17
CA ASP A 215 5.52 -11.39 21.97
C ASP A 215 5.75 -10.14 21.12
N VAL A 216 6.97 -9.92 20.69
CA VAL A 216 7.33 -8.73 19.89
C VAL A 216 6.92 -8.86 18.44
N GLY A 217 6.68 -10.06 17.96
CA GLY A 217 6.24 -10.37 16.60
C GLY A 217 5.42 -11.66 16.54
N THR A 218 5.06 -12.05 15.33
CA THR A 218 4.36 -13.32 15.06
C THR A 218 5.26 -14.48 15.41
N PRO A 219 4.86 -15.41 16.32
CA PRO A 219 5.72 -16.50 16.73
C PRO A 219 5.94 -17.55 15.66
N TRP A 220 4.90 -17.87 14.88
CA TRP A 220 4.96 -18.80 13.75
C TRP A 220 4.04 -18.38 12.64
N GLY A 221 4.44 -18.69 11.44
CA GLY A 221 3.58 -18.55 10.27
C GLY A 221 4.31 -18.14 9.02
N TYR A 222 3.52 -17.91 7.99
CA TYR A 222 4.02 -17.43 6.72
C TYR A 222 2.96 -16.59 6.00
N THR A 223 3.43 -15.71 5.15
CA THR A 223 2.61 -14.90 4.25
C THR A 223 3.19 -15.01 2.85
N LEU A 224 2.34 -15.33 1.89
CA LEU A 224 2.68 -15.44 0.47
C LEU A 224 1.79 -14.47 -0.30
N TRP A 225 2.35 -13.84 -1.32
CA TRP A 225 1.60 -13.01 -2.23
C TRP A 225 2.18 -13.11 -3.63
N ALA A 226 1.31 -13.13 -4.63
CA ALA A 226 1.67 -13.06 -6.03
C ALA A 226 0.75 -12.08 -6.76
N GLY A 227 1.29 -11.33 -7.69
CA GLY A 227 0.57 -10.35 -8.47
C GLY A 227 1.00 -10.34 -9.93
N TYR A 228 0.06 -9.98 -10.77
CA TYR A 228 0.23 -9.79 -12.19
C TYR A 228 -0.41 -8.47 -12.61
N ASP A 229 0.41 -7.55 -13.09
CA ASP A 229 -0.05 -6.27 -13.60
C ASP A 229 0.15 -6.24 -15.12
N LEU A 230 -0.91 -5.93 -15.84
CA LEU A 230 -0.89 -5.88 -17.29
C LEU A 230 -1.42 -4.54 -17.82
N ASN A 231 -0.94 -4.16 -18.98
CA ASN A 231 -1.40 -3.00 -19.72
C ASN A 231 -2.05 -3.46 -21.04
N PRO A 232 -3.40 -3.47 -21.12
CA PRO A 232 -4.09 -4.08 -22.26
C PRO A 232 -3.98 -3.26 -23.55
N GLU A 233 -3.70 -1.96 -23.46
CA GLU A 233 -3.73 -1.08 -24.63
C GLU A 233 -2.38 -0.87 -25.29
N ASN A 234 -1.31 -1.00 -24.53
CA ASN A 234 0.02 -0.74 -25.04
C ASN A 234 0.90 -1.97 -25.01
N ARG A 235 0.99 -2.67 -26.14
CA ARG A 235 1.84 -3.85 -26.33
C ARG A 235 3.33 -3.56 -26.11
N ASN A 236 3.74 -2.30 -26.13
CA ASN A 236 5.11 -1.88 -25.90
C ASN A 236 5.45 -1.86 -24.41
N PHE A 237 4.47 -1.79 -23.49
CA PHE A 237 4.69 -1.98 -22.09
C PHE A 237 4.61 -3.46 -21.72
N SER A 238 5.62 -3.91 -21.05
CA SER A 238 5.63 -5.27 -20.54
C SER A 238 4.65 -5.43 -19.38
N ASP A 239 4.11 -6.61 -19.28
CA ASP A 239 3.44 -7.05 -18.08
C ASP A 239 4.43 -7.24 -16.94
N LEU A 240 3.97 -7.14 -15.71
CA LEU A 240 4.79 -7.27 -14.52
C LEU A 240 4.28 -8.41 -13.66
N VAL A 241 5.13 -9.39 -13.41
CA VAL A 241 4.91 -10.45 -12.41
C VAL A 241 5.65 -10.08 -11.14
N SER A 242 4.98 -10.18 -10.01
CA SER A 242 5.59 -9.94 -8.70
C SER A 242 5.18 -11.01 -7.71
N ALA A 243 6.09 -11.39 -6.82
CA ALA A 243 5.86 -12.35 -5.75
C ALA A 243 6.55 -11.89 -4.48
N TYR A 244 5.97 -12.24 -3.35
CA TYR A 244 6.48 -11.96 -2.04
C TYR A 244 6.20 -13.12 -1.11
N ALA A 245 7.18 -13.46 -0.29
CA ALA A 245 7.04 -14.45 0.77
C ALA A 245 7.68 -13.93 2.06
N ARG A 246 7.06 -14.18 3.19
CA ARG A 246 7.65 -13.96 4.51
C ARG A 246 7.32 -15.13 5.41
N ILE A 247 8.33 -15.62 6.11
CA ILE A 247 8.24 -16.67 7.11
C ILE A 247 8.56 -16.05 8.47
N TYR A 248 7.80 -16.43 9.46
CA TYR A 248 7.98 -16.03 10.84
C TYR A 248 8.32 -17.27 11.67
N THR A 249 9.29 -17.14 12.56
CA THR A 249 9.69 -18.17 13.50
C THR A 249 9.93 -17.55 14.87
N PRO A 250 9.85 -18.34 15.96
CA PRO A 250 10.32 -17.89 17.26
C PRO A 250 11.79 -17.47 17.17
N GLY A 251 12.16 -16.48 17.94
CA GLY A 251 13.57 -16.15 18.14
C GLY A 251 14.26 -17.14 19.09
N PHE A 252 15.54 -16.90 19.34
CA PHE A 252 16.36 -17.74 20.23
C PHE A 252 15.91 -17.66 21.71
N PHE A 253 15.25 -16.59 22.11
CA PHE A 253 14.77 -16.38 23.48
C PHE A 253 13.26 -16.16 23.50
N ARG A 254 12.66 -16.26 24.70
CA ARG A 254 11.22 -16.01 24.87
C ARG A 254 10.83 -14.63 24.37
N HIS A 255 9.67 -14.55 23.73
CA HIS A 255 9.07 -13.33 23.18
C HIS A 255 9.83 -12.69 22.02
N ASN A 256 10.93 -13.27 21.57
CA ASN A 256 11.64 -12.83 20.38
C ASN A 256 10.98 -13.37 19.11
N SER A 257 11.25 -12.74 17.98
CA SER A 257 10.76 -13.17 16.69
C SER A 257 11.86 -13.03 15.63
N LEU A 258 12.01 -14.04 14.81
CA LEU A 258 12.83 -14.02 13.62
C LEU A 258 11.91 -14.04 12.41
N SER A 259 12.12 -13.15 11.45
CA SER A 259 11.42 -13.20 10.17
C SER A 259 12.40 -13.16 9.02
N VAL A 260 12.10 -13.96 8.01
CA VAL A 260 12.82 -13.98 6.73
C VAL A 260 11.84 -13.68 5.63
N ALA A 261 12.18 -12.73 4.78
CA ALA A 261 11.34 -12.35 3.66
C ALA A 261 12.12 -12.38 2.35
N ALA A 262 11.40 -12.67 1.28
CA ALA A 262 11.90 -12.61 -0.08
C ALA A 262 10.89 -11.94 -1.00
N ALA A 263 11.35 -11.18 -1.97
CA ALA A 263 10.54 -10.61 -3.03
C ALA A 263 11.19 -10.83 -4.38
N TYR A 264 10.35 -11.07 -5.36
CA TYR A 264 10.76 -11.23 -6.74
C TYR A 264 9.84 -10.41 -7.63
N GLN A 265 10.42 -9.72 -8.60
CA GLN A 265 9.68 -9.01 -9.62
C GLN A 265 10.39 -9.21 -10.96
N THR A 266 9.62 -9.49 -11.97
CA THR A 266 10.11 -9.54 -13.34
C THR A 266 9.04 -9.04 -14.29
N SER A 267 9.48 -8.58 -15.41
CA SER A 267 8.62 -8.15 -16.48
C SER A 267 8.55 -9.21 -17.58
N VAL A 268 7.37 -9.39 -18.17
CA VAL A 268 7.08 -10.41 -19.19
C VAL A 268 6.59 -9.73 -20.46
N GLY A 269 7.09 -10.16 -21.63
CA GLY A 269 6.70 -9.59 -22.92
C GLY A 269 7.07 -8.11 -23.09
N GLY A 270 6.83 -7.54 -24.24
CA GLY A 270 6.88 -6.12 -24.54
C GLY A 270 8.23 -5.43 -24.28
N TYR A 271 8.25 -4.13 -24.55
CA TYR A 271 9.35 -3.24 -24.21
C TYR A 271 9.19 -2.68 -22.80
N ARG A 272 10.33 -2.35 -22.18
CA ARG A 272 10.37 -2.03 -20.76
C ARG A 272 11.17 -0.79 -20.49
N PHE A 273 10.44 0.23 -20.07
CA PHE A 273 11.10 1.37 -19.46
C PHE A 273 11.72 0.97 -18.12
N PRO A 274 12.95 1.43 -17.83
CA PRO A 274 13.61 1.17 -16.54
C PRO A 274 12.85 1.72 -15.32
N SER A 275 11.79 2.46 -15.55
CA SER A 275 10.93 3.05 -14.51
C SER A 275 9.77 2.14 -14.06
N GLY A 276 9.79 0.86 -14.39
CA GLY A 276 8.70 -0.07 -14.09
C GLY A 276 8.32 -0.18 -12.62
N LEU A 277 9.26 -0.03 -11.71
CA LEU A 277 8.96 0.06 -10.27
C LEU A 277 8.09 1.26 -9.90
N ARG A 278 8.23 2.36 -10.62
CA ARG A 278 7.41 3.55 -10.43
C ARG A 278 6.06 3.44 -11.13
N PHE A 279 6.04 2.85 -12.30
CA PHE A 279 4.92 2.93 -13.23
C PHE A 279 3.85 1.87 -12.96
N LEU A 280 4.26 0.63 -12.82
CA LEU A 280 3.35 -0.49 -12.56
C LEU A 280 3.19 -0.79 -11.06
N GLY A 281 3.91 -0.02 -10.22
CA GLY A 281 3.76 -0.07 -8.78
C GLY A 281 4.24 -1.37 -8.18
N TYR A 282 5.54 -1.50 -8.00
CA TYR A 282 6.05 -2.47 -7.03
C TYR A 282 5.47 -2.11 -5.65
N LYS A 283 4.42 -2.80 -5.27
CA LYS A 283 3.67 -2.49 -4.05
C LYS A 283 4.37 -2.93 -2.77
N SER A 284 5.46 -3.66 -2.86
CA SER A 284 6.18 -4.14 -1.70
C SER A 284 7.32 -3.20 -1.31
N THR A 285 6.97 -2.02 -0.82
CA THR A 285 7.89 -1.18 -0.06
C THR A 285 8.50 -1.91 1.15
N ARG A 286 7.93 -3.06 1.52
CA ARG A 286 8.34 -3.89 2.66
C ARG A 286 9.66 -4.64 2.46
N LEU A 287 10.21 -4.65 1.25
CA LEU A 287 11.47 -5.32 0.93
C LEU A 287 12.45 -4.45 0.15
N LEU A 288 12.32 -3.15 0.26
CA LEU A 288 13.42 -2.27 -0.11
C LEU A 288 14.51 -2.41 0.97
N PRO A 289 15.77 -2.60 0.57
CA PRO A 289 16.89 -2.60 1.51
C PRO A 289 16.92 -1.31 2.31
N ARG A 290 17.24 -1.39 3.58
CA ARG A 290 17.31 -0.25 4.48
C ARG A 290 18.22 0.85 3.91
N GLY A 291 17.75 2.10 4.00
CA GLY A 291 18.47 3.25 3.46
C GLY A 291 18.30 3.50 1.97
N PHE A 292 17.59 2.63 1.25
CA PHE A 292 17.28 2.80 -0.17
C PHE A 292 15.80 3.12 -0.38
N SER A 293 15.53 3.96 -1.36
CA SER A 293 14.17 4.28 -1.79
C SER A 293 13.82 3.59 -3.10
N SER A 294 12.53 3.54 -3.44
CA SER A 294 12.10 3.01 -4.73
C SER A 294 12.62 3.81 -5.92
N SER A 295 13.09 5.05 -5.70
CA SER A 295 13.72 5.88 -6.74
C SER A 295 15.16 5.47 -7.04
N ASP A 296 15.82 4.79 -6.12
CA ASP A 296 17.21 4.35 -6.28
C ASP A 296 17.29 3.05 -7.10
N ILE A 297 16.15 2.36 -7.26
CA ILE A 297 16.04 1.10 -7.98
C ILE A 297 15.14 1.31 -9.20
N SER A 298 15.75 1.56 -10.34
CA SER A 298 15.04 1.78 -11.61
C SER A 298 15.11 0.53 -12.49
N SER A 299 14.47 -0.55 -12.04
CA SER A 299 14.47 -1.82 -12.77
C SER A 299 13.15 -2.56 -12.65
N ASN A 300 12.79 -3.29 -13.70
CA ASN A 300 11.68 -4.23 -13.70
C ASN A 300 12.07 -5.61 -13.17
N ASN A 301 13.36 -5.95 -13.24
CA ASN A 301 13.87 -7.24 -12.76
C ASN A 301 14.55 -7.01 -11.41
N TYR A 302 13.92 -7.50 -10.36
CA TYR A 302 14.28 -7.25 -8.99
C TYR A 302 14.13 -8.50 -8.14
N LEU A 303 15.14 -8.80 -7.35
CA LEU A 303 15.12 -9.84 -6.33
C LEU A 303 15.61 -9.22 -5.03
N ALA A 304 14.90 -9.44 -3.95
CA ALA A 304 15.32 -8.98 -2.63
C ALA A 304 15.09 -10.05 -1.57
N GLY A 305 15.90 -10.00 -0.53
CA GLY A 305 15.75 -10.78 0.68
C GLY A 305 16.02 -9.93 1.91
N SER A 306 15.33 -10.20 3.00
CA SER A 306 15.59 -9.59 4.30
C SER A 306 15.51 -10.61 5.42
N VAL A 307 16.31 -10.40 6.44
CA VAL A 307 16.28 -11.14 7.69
C VAL A 307 16.17 -10.13 8.81
N ASP A 308 15.14 -10.26 9.64
CA ASP A 308 14.86 -9.38 10.77
C ASP A 308 14.78 -10.18 12.06
N TYR A 309 15.53 -9.77 13.07
CA TYR A 309 15.46 -10.31 14.40
C TYR A 309 14.95 -9.26 15.37
N GLN A 310 13.83 -9.54 16.00
CA GLN A 310 13.17 -8.64 16.94
C GLN A 310 13.24 -9.21 18.35
N PHE A 311 13.58 -8.36 19.32
CA PHE A 311 13.58 -8.72 20.72
C PHE A 311 13.12 -7.56 21.61
N PRO A 312 12.45 -7.87 22.75
CA PRO A 312 12.03 -6.85 23.69
C PRO A 312 13.24 -6.36 24.49
N LEU A 313 13.35 -5.05 24.68
CA LEU A 313 14.31 -4.45 25.60
C LEU A 313 13.70 -4.34 26.99
N CYS A 314 12.49 -3.81 27.08
CA CYS A 314 11.75 -3.72 28.35
C CYS A 314 10.24 -3.58 28.13
N TYR A 315 9.49 -3.80 29.20
CA TYR A 315 8.04 -3.64 29.26
C TYR A 315 7.72 -2.61 30.36
N PRO A 316 7.69 -1.31 30.03
CA PRO A 316 7.39 -0.27 31.03
C PRO A 316 6.02 -0.45 31.66
N GLU A 317 5.02 -0.89 30.88
CA GLU A 317 3.62 -1.14 31.29
C GLU A 317 3.06 0.01 32.15
N GLY A 318 3.38 1.25 31.78
CA GLY A 318 3.02 2.47 32.50
C GLY A 318 2.94 3.68 31.59
N GLY A 319 2.47 4.80 32.14
CA GLY A 319 2.34 6.05 31.40
C GLY A 319 1.52 7.10 32.11
N ILE A 320 1.11 8.13 31.38
CA ILE A 320 0.23 9.20 31.89
C ILE A 320 -1.21 8.75 31.67
N SER A 321 -1.96 8.58 32.76
CA SER A 321 -3.35 8.13 32.72
C SER A 321 -4.20 8.97 31.79
N GLY A 322 -4.92 8.30 30.85
CA GLY A 322 -5.80 8.90 29.88
C GLY A 322 -5.11 9.59 28.70
N VAL A 323 -3.77 9.68 28.68
CA VAL A 323 -3.04 10.35 27.61
C VAL A 323 -2.16 9.38 26.80
N ILE A 324 -1.26 8.70 27.48
CA ILE A 324 -0.29 7.81 26.83
C ILE A 324 0.05 6.62 27.73
N TYR A 325 0.11 5.45 27.14
CA TYR A 325 0.52 4.22 27.80
C TYR A 325 1.64 3.56 27.01
N PHE A 326 2.81 3.40 27.62
CA PHE A 326 3.96 2.70 27.06
C PHE A 326 3.83 1.21 27.34
N LYS A 327 3.63 0.43 26.30
CA LYS A 327 3.47 -1.01 26.41
C LYS A 327 4.81 -1.73 26.49
N ARG A 328 5.68 -1.44 25.54
CA ARG A 328 7.00 -2.06 25.44
C ARG A 328 7.95 -1.25 24.56
N ILE A 329 9.22 -1.46 24.77
CA ILE A 329 10.32 -1.01 23.93
C ILE A 329 10.98 -2.24 23.34
N ARG A 330 11.14 -2.29 22.04
CA ARG A 330 11.76 -3.42 21.32
C ARG A 330 12.81 -2.93 20.32
N LEU A 331 13.79 -3.78 20.08
CA LEU A 331 14.81 -3.55 19.06
C LEU A 331 14.57 -4.53 17.91
N ASN A 332 14.65 -4.03 16.70
CA ASN A 332 14.72 -4.82 15.47
C ASN A 332 16.11 -4.66 14.89
N VAL A 333 16.81 -5.74 14.62
CA VAL A 333 18.07 -5.75 13.89
C VAL A 333 17.90 -6.61 12.65
N GLY A 334 18.45 -6.16 11.53
CA GLY A 334 18.26 -6.91 10.30
C GLY A 334 19.30 -6.59 9.25
N ALA A 335 19.32 -7.46 8.24
CA ALA A 335 20.13 -7.36 7.06
C ALA A 335 19.26 -7.57 5.82
N ASP A 336 19.56 -6.81 4.79
CA ASP A 336 18.86 -6.85 3.52
C ASP A 336 19.84 -7.03 2.37
N TYR A 337 19.37 -7.72 1.37
CA TYR A 337 20.05 -7.89 0.10
C TYR A 337 19.07 -7.62 -1.03
N ALA A 338 19.49 -6.93 -2.06
CA ALA A 338 18.74 -6.85 -3.30
C ALA A 338 19.66 -6.90 -4.51
N ARG A 339 19.14 -7.51 -5.56
CA ARG A 339 19.74 -7.60 -6.86
C ARG A 339 18.78 -7.13 -7.93
N PHE A 340 19.21 -6.21 -8.76
CA PHE A 340 18.37 -5.68 -9.82
C PHE A 340 19.18 -5.40 -11.09
N GLN A 341 18.45 -5.34 -12.21
CA GLN A 341 19.04 -5.12 -13.51
C GLN A 341 19.02 -3.63 -13.83
N GLU A 342 20.19 -3.01 -13.91
CA GLU A 342 20.34 -1.63 -14.37
C GLU A 342 20.54 -1.56 -15.89
N PHE A 343 20.01 -0.48 -16.47
CA PHE A 343 20.25 -0.13 -17.87
C PHE A 343 21.25 1.02 -17.91
N GLY A 344 22.50 0.71 -18.18
CA GLY A 344 23.56 1.68 -18.34
C GLY A 344 23.95 1.89 -19.80
N SER A 345 24.86 2.81 -20.04
CA SER A 345 25.45 3.06 -21.37
C SER A 345 26.17 1.85 -21.97
N ARG A 346 26.53 0.87 -21.14
CA ARG A 346 27.20 -0.38 -21.55
C ARG A 346 26.25 -1.58 -21.67
N GLY A 347 24.93 -1.35 -21.65
CA GLY A 347 23.90 -2.39 -21.73
C GLY A 347 23.28 -2.74 -20.38
N LYS A 348 22.71 -3.95 -20.29
CA LYS A 348 22.07 -4.47 -19.07
C LYS A 348 23.12 -5.03 -18.13
N THR A 349 23.24 -4.49 -16.94
CA THR A 349 24.13 -4.97 -15.88
C THR A 349 23.34 -5.31 -14.64
N TRP A 350 23.74 -6.33 -13.89
CA TRP A 350 23.18 -6.64 -12.59
C TRP A 350 23.95 -5.88 -11.52
N ARG A 351 23.20 -5.25 -10.63
CA ARG A 351 23.72 -4.56 -9.46
C ARG A 351 23.23 -5.23 -8.19
N ASP A 352 24.16 -5.45 -7.27
CA ASP A 352 23.88 -5.98 -5.94
C ASP A 352 23.99 -4.86 -4.92
N ILE A 353 23.05 -4.81 -3.99
CA ILE A 353 23.07 -3.91 -2.85
C ILE A 353 22.83 -4.70 -1.56
N TYR A 354 23.56 -4.30 -0.54
CA TYR A 354 23.48 -4.87 0.79
C TYR A 354 23.25 -3.75 1.79
N SER A 355 22.42 -4.00 2.78
CA SER A 355 22.26 -3.09 3.90
C SER A 355 22.05 -3.86 5.19
N TYR A 356 22.39 -3.23 6.29
CA TYR A 356 22.11 -3.71 7.64
C TYR A 356 21.77 -2.54 8.53
N GLY A 357 21.02 -2.80 9.59
CA GLY A 357 20.62 -1.73 10.48
C GLY A 357 19.76 -2.23 11.62
N GLY A 358 19.40 -1.32 12.48
CA GLY A 358 18.52 -1.58 13.61
C GLY A 358 17.55 -0.43 13.84
N ASP A 359 16.34 -0.79 14.28
CA ASP A 359 15.24 0.12 14.57
C ASP A 359 14.84 -0.02 16.03
N LEU A 360 14.84 1.08 16.76
CA LEU A 360 14.24 1.14 18.09
C LEU A 360 12.74 1.43 17.95
N LEU A 361 11.90 0.52 18.42
CA LEU A 361 10.46 0.58 18.27
C LEU A 361 9.79 0.75 19.63
N LEU A 362 8.94 1.76 19.73
CA LEU A 362 8.13 2.05 20.91
C LEU A 362 6.67 1.68 20.63
N ASP A 363 6.16 0.66 21.32
CA ASP A 363 4.75 0.31 21.25
C ASP A 363 4.00 1.09 22.34
N LEU A 364 3.17 2.02 21.91
CA LEU A 364 2.42 2.89 22.80
C LEU A 364 0.96 3.02 22.37
N ASN A 365 0.08 3.23 23.34
CA ASN A 365 -1.32 3.58 23.12
C ASN A 365 -1.51 5.05 23.47
N ILE A 366 -1.94 5.83 22.49
CA ILE A 366 -2.31 7.23 22.69
C ILE A 366 -3.81 7.27 22.96
N LEU A 367 -4.22 8.01 24.01
CA LEU A 367 -5.61 8.10 24.46
C LEU A 367 -6.23 6.70 24.69
N PRO A 368 -5.65 5.87 25.56
CA PRO A 368 -6.24 4.58 25.86
C PRO A 368 -7.67 4.81 26.36
N PRO A 369 -8.63 3.95 25.94
CA PRO A 369 -9.99 4.06 26.43
C PRO A 369 -9.95 3.99 27.96
N GLN A 370 -10.57 4.98 28.64
CA GLN A 370 -10.75 4.93 30.06
C GLN A 370 -11.54 3.65 30.36
N ARG A 371 -10.98 2.74 31.11
CA ARG A 371 -11.76 1.60 31.61
C ARG A 371 -12.84 2.16 32.52
N PRO A 372 -14.09 1.78 32.31
CA PRO A 372 -15.18 2.17 33.18
C PRO A 372 -14.97 1.67 34.60
#